data_c437940c6bef8a4c9f0aaca950435e69
#
_entry.id   c437940c6bef8a4c9f0aaca950435e69
#
_cell.length_a   1.000
_cell.length_b   1.000
_cell.length_c   1.000
_cell.angle_alpha   90.00
_cell.angle_beta   90.00
_cell.angle_gamma   90.00
#
_symmetry.space_group_name_H-M   'P 1'
#
loop_
_entity.id
_entity.type
_entity.pdbx_description
1 polymer ?
#
loop_
_entity_poly.entity_id
_entity_poly.type
_entity_poly.pdbx_seq_one_letter_code
_entity_poly.pdbx_strand_id
1 'polypeptide(L)'
;MILLQSHSRFLLQTLLNRVHNIEKGVELDHHWVEFDDVRYHIQVSMKNPHIFLLSVSLPTPSSETIFVCGLPFGAIEAIKAAYGSHVQILDPPRDGFNLTLKINLSKIPANQDQRHAFLVKVASVREVVLGAPLRVILKHLASRTVAPDMDRLVALVHRPKESFFLLPQVDKVTVVYPMRFNDSIDIVLATSFLQEFVEARRTAGLNNTPPCSWSHTPPVELKGVSTDALSANAGFVSFVIFPRHVEGPKLDRTVWSLSTFHAYVSYHVKMEEVMLKEGMILWKGIGSFS
;
A
#
# COMPACT_ATOMS: atom_id res chain seq x y z
N MET A 1 8.75 -11.55 12.09
CA MET A 1 7.67 -10.88 11.29
C MET A 1 8.30 -10.31 10.04
N ILE A 2 7.96 -10.81 8.86
CA ILE A 2 8.45 -10.27 7.60
C ILE A 2 7.61 -9.02 7.31
N LEU A 3 8.21 -7.84 7.43
CA LEU A 3 7.57 -6.59 7.01
C LEU A 3 7.78 -6.44 5.51
N LEU A 4 6.70 -6.25 4.76
CA LEU A 4 6.80 -5.86 3.37
C LEU A 4 7.52 -4.50 3.31
N GLN A 5 8.53 -4.40 2.43
CA GLN A 5 9.25 -3.14 2.24
C GLN A 5 8.38 -2.19 1.42
N SER A 6 8.42 -0.90 1.75
CA SER A 6 7.66 0.14 1.02
C SER A 6 8.18 0.38 -0.39
N HIS A 7 9.43 0.02 -0.67
CA HIS A 7 10.04 0.24 -1.95
C HIS A 7 10.17 -1.05 -2.77
N SER A 8 10.00 -0.93 -4.07
CA SER A 8 10.34 -1.97 -5.04
C SER A 8 11.84 -2.22 -5.01
N ARG A 9 12.24 -3.46 -4.67
CA ARG A 9 13.66 -3.86 -4.69
C ARG A 9 14.23 -3.80 -6.10
N PHE A 10 13.46 -4.26 -7.08
CA PHE A 10 13.89 -4.24 -8.47
C PHE A 10 14.11 -2.82 -8.98
N LEU A 11 13.15 -1.92 -8.73
CA LEU A 11 13.26 -0.52 -9.14
C LEU A 11 14.43 0.18 -8.43
N LEU A 12 14.60 -0.03 -7.13
CA LEU A 12 15.71 0.56 -6.39
C LEU A 12 17.06 0.10 -6.93
N GLN A 13 17.23 -1.20 -7.15
CA GLN A 13 18.48 -1.75 -7.67
C GLN A 13 18.78 -1.22 -9.08
N THR A 14 17.75 -1.11 -9.93
CA THR A 14 17.89 -0.54 -11.28
C THR A 14 18.29 0.93 -11.23
N LEU A 15 17.68 1.73 -10.35
CA LEU A 15 18.03 3.14 -10.16
C LEU A 15 19.46 3.30 -9.65
N LEU A 16 19.87 2.51 -8.65
CA LEU A 16 21.24 2.52 -8.12
C LEU A 16 22.26 2.15 -9.19
N ASN A 17 22.01 1.06 -9.91
CA ASN A 17 22.89 0.61 -11.00
C ASN A 17 22.99 1.68 -12.09
N ARG A 18 21.88 2.33 -12.43
CA ARG A 18 21.86 3.38 -13.44
C ARG A 18 22.67 4.60 -13.01
N VAL A 19 22.51 5.05 -11.79
CA VAL A 19 23.26 6.20 -11.24
C VAL A 19 24.76 5.93 -11.24
N HIS A 20 25.19 4.71 -10.92
CA HIS A 20 26.61 4.33 -10.95
C HIS A 20 27.19 4.19 -12.37
N ASN A 21 26.36 3.94 -13.37
CA ASN A 21 26.79 3.62 -14.74
C ASN A 21 26.19 4.58 -15.78
N ILE A 22 25.87 5.81 -15.42
CA ILE A 22 25.26 6.79 -16.33
C ILE A 22 26.08 6.96 -17.63
N GLU A 23 27.41 7.02 -17.50
CA GLU A 23 28.32 7.26 -18.62
C GLU A 23 28.43 6.07 -19.59
N LYS A 24 28.04 4.87 -19.18
CA LYS A 24 28.13 3.68 -20.04
C LYS A 24 27.07 3.66 -21.15
N GLY A 25 26.11 4.58 -21.15
CA GLY A 25 25.14 4.79 -22.24
C GLY A 25 24.25 3.59 -22.55
N VAL A 26 24.06 2.67 -21.61
CA VAL A 26 23.23 1.47 -21.81
C VAL A 26 21.76 1.86 -21.90
N GLU A 27 21.08 1.38 -22.92
CA GLU A 27 19.63 1.52 -23.05
C GLU A 27 18.92 0.60 -22.05
N LEU A 28 17.82 1.10 -21.46
CA LEU A 28 16.95 0.32 -20.59
C LEU A 28 15.53 0.38 -21.12
N ASP A 29 14.90 -0.78 -21.25
CA ASP A 29 13.47 -0.93 -21.55
C ASP A 29 12.97 -2.19 -20.85
N HIS A 30 12.34 -2.03 -19.68
CA HIS A 30 11.89 -3.14 -18.85
C HIS A 30 10.47 -2.94 -18.33
N HIS A 31 9.68 -4.01 -18.38
CA HIS A 31 8.33 -4.10 -17.81
C HIS A 31 8.33 -5.15 -16.70
N TRP A 32 7.61 -4.86 -15.59
CA TRP A 32 7.32 -5.85 -14.55
C TRP A 32 6.04 -5.50 -13.81
N VAL A 33 5.52 -6.46 -13.05
CA VAL A 33 4.35 -6.30 -12.18
C VAL A 33 4.74 -6.59 -10.74
N GLU A 34 4.24 -5.80 -9.80
CA GLU A 34 4.42 -6.03 -8.37
C GLU A 34 3.08 -6.28 -7.70
N PHE A 35 3.04 -7.27 -6.81
CA PHE A 35 1.86 -7.66 -6.03
C PHE A 35 0.62 -7.95 -6.90
N ASP A 36 0.82 -8.33 -8.17
CA ASP A 36 -0.22 -8.55 -9.19
C ASP A 36 -1.16 -7.35 -9.43
N ASP A 37 -0.83 -6.17 -8.92
CA ASP A 37 -1.72 -5.00 -8.98
C ASP A 37 -1.13 -3.77 -9.66
N VAL A 38 0.18 -3.58 -9.65
CA VAL A 38 0.83 -2.42 -10.25
C VAL A 38 1.83 -2.85 -11.31
N ARG A 39 1.61 -2.39 -12.53
CA ARG A 39 2.53 -2.61 -13.65
C ARG A 39 3.45 -1.40 -13.80
N TYR A 40 4.72 -1.69 -13.96
CA TYR A 40 5.76 -0.71 -14.18
C TYR A 40 6.39 -0.85 -15.55
N HIS A 41 6.85 0.26 -16.08
CA HIS A 41 7.71 0.32 -17.25
C HIS A 41 8.79 1.36 -17.05
N ILE A 42 10.05 0.98 -17.20
CA ILE A 42 11.18 1.89 -17.17
C ILE A 42 11.80 2.01 -18.55
N GLN A 43 12.19 3.24 -18.89
CA GLN A 43 12.92 3.51 -20.11
C GLN A 43 14.04 4.51 -19.89
N VAL A 44 15.18 4.21 -20.49
CA VAL A 44 16.30 5.14 -20.65
C VAL A 44 16.89 4.97 -22.05
N SER A 45 16.93 6.06 -22.81
CA SER A 45 17.51 6.06 -24.17
C SER A 45 19.01 6.36 -24.12
N MET A 46 19.77 5.76 -25.04
CA MET A 46 21.18 6.08 -25.24
C MET A 46 21.42 7.54 -25.58
N LYS A 47 20.47 8.19 -26.28
CA LYS A 47 20.58 9.63 -26.63
C LYS A 47 20.47 10.55 -25.42
N ASN A 48 19.75 10.10 -24.38
CA ASN A 48 19.51 10.87 -23.16
C ASN A 48 19.74 9.99 -21.91
N PRO A 49 20.99 9.58 -21.65
CA PRO A 49 21.29 8.62 -20.60
C PRO A 49 20.97 9.11 -19.18
N HIS A 50 20.81 10.43 -19.00
CA HIS A 50 20.45 11.05 -17.73
C HIS A 50 18.94 11.13 -17.48
N ILE A 51 18.11 10.82 -18.49
CA ILE A 51 16.65 10.86 -18.36
C ILE A 51 16.12 9.46 -18.13
N PHE A 52 15.56 9.24 -16.95
CA PHE A 52 14.89 8.00 -16.57
C PHE A 52 13.38 8.22 -16.59
N LEU A 53 12.67 7.48 -17.44
CA LEU A 53 11.22 7.49 -17.51
C LEU A 53 10.69 6.29 -16.73
N LEU A 54 9.80 6.56 -15.77
CA LEU A 54 9.08 5.55 -14.98
C LEU A 54 7.59 5.71 -15.23
N SER A 55 7.00 4.76 -15.95
CA SER A 55 5.56 4.69 -16.17
C SER A 55 4.92 3.66 -15.25
N VAL A 56 3.79 3.99 -14.67
CA VAL A 56 3.07 3.17 -13.68
C VAL A 56 1.62 3.03 -14.13
N SER A 57 1.15 1.79 -14.21
CA SER A 57 -0.26 1.45 -14.43
C SER A 57 -0.84 0.91 -13.13
N LEU A 58 -1.87 1.55 -12.64
CA LEU A 58 -2.55 1.21 -11.40
C LEU A 58 -3.71 0.25 -11.67
N PRO A 59 -4.20 -0.47 -10.65
CA PRO A 59 -5.44 -1.24 -10.75
C PRO A 59 -6.59 -0.35 -11.20
N THR A 60 -7.46 -0.88 -12.05
CA THR A 60 -8.65 -0.13 -12.51
C THR A 60 -9.60 0.06 -11.33
N PRO A 61 -9.95 1.31 -10.96
CA PRO A 61 -10.86 1.57 -9.87
C PRO A 61 -12.28 1.14 -10.22
N SER A 62 -13.06 0.78 -9.21
CA SER A 62 -14.52 0.71 -9.36
C SER A 62 -15.09 2.13 -9.46
N SER A 63 -16.34 2.25 -9.98
CA SER A 63 -17.06 3.53 -10.09
C SER A 63 -17.29 4.24 -8.73
N GLU A 64 -17.12 3.53 -7.63
CA GLU A 64 -17.34 4.02 -6.26
C GLU A 64 -16.09 4.62 -5.60
N THR A 65 -14.94 4.61 -6.28
CA THR A 65 -13.68 5.07 -5.71
C THR A 65 -13.38 6.52 -6.01
N ILE A 66 -12.67 7.16 -5.08
CA ILE A 66 -12.18 8.53 -5.23
C ILE A 66 -10.97 8.53 -6.15
N PHE A 67 -11.24 8.63 -7.46
CA PHE A 67 -10.20 8.79 -8.47
C PHE A 67 -10.42 10.10 -9.23
N VAL A 68 -9.33 10.80 -9.48
CA VAL A 68 -9.33 12.04 -10.27
C VAL A 68 -8.35 11.84 -11.43
N CYS A 69 -8.82 11.99 -12.67
CA CYS A 69 -7.98 11.82 -13.87
C CYS A 69 -7.22 10.49 -13.92
N GLY A 70 -7.84 9.39 -13.47
CA GLY A 70 -7.22 8.06 -13.49
C GLY A 70 -6.19 7.80 -12.38
N LEU A 71 -6.01 8.74 -11.44
CA LEU A 71 -5.14 8.62 -10.28
C LEU A 71 -5.95 8.69 -8.97
N PRO A 72 -5.49 8.03 -7.90
CA PRO A 72 -6.09 8.17 -6.57
C PRO A 72 -6.11 9.64 -6.11
N PHE A 73 -7.15 10.00 -5.38
CA PHE A 73 -7.27 11.35 -4.81
C PHE A 73 -6.01 11.74 -4.02
N GLY A 74 -5.49 12.95 -4.28
CA GLY A 74 -4.27 13.46 -3.63
C GLY A 74 -2.95 12.87 -4.16
N ALA A 75 -2.98 12.02 -5.21
CA ALA A 75 -1.76 11.39 -5.74
C ALA A 75 -0.77 12.40 -6.32
N ILE A 76 -1.25 13.41 -7.05
CA ILE A 76 -0.40 14.45 -7.64
C ILE A 76 0.33 15.25 -6.55
N GLU A 77 -0.39 15.64 -5.50
CA GLU A 77 0.14 16.37 -4.34
C GLU A 77 1.14 15.49 -3.57
N ALA A 78 0.84 14.20 -3.41
CA ALA A 78 1.73 13.25 -2.77
C ALA A 78 3.04 13.08 -3.55
N ILE A 79 2.98 12.97 -4.88
CA ILE A 79 4.13 12.88 -5.78
C ILE A 79 4.98 14.14 -5.68
N LYS A 80 4.35 15.33 -5.78
CA LYS A 80 5.06 16.62 -5.65
C LYS A 80 5.74 16.76 -4.29
N ALA A 81 5.05 16.37 -3.21
CA ALA A 81 5.60 16.42 -1.86
C ALA A 81 6.75 15.43 -1.64
N ALA A 82 6.66 14.23 -2.24
CA ALA A 82 7.68 13.18 -2.09
C ALA A 82 8.96 13.48 -2.88
N TYR A 83 8.83 14.01 -4.09
CA TYR A 83 9.96 14.09 -5.04
C TYR A 83 10.41 15.51 -5.35
N GLY A 84 9.61 16.52 -5.02
CA GLY A 84 9.95 17.93 -5.27
C GLY A 84 10.21 18.22 -6.75
N SER A 85 11.20 19.06 -7.01
CA SER A 85 11.60 19.49 -8.37
C SER A 85 12.46 18.46 -9.12
N HIS A 86 12.85 17.35 -8.49
CA HIS A 86 13.69 16.33 -9.10
C HIS A 86 12.93 15.43 -10.08
N VAL A 87 11.61 15.41 -9.99
CA VAL A 87 10.71 14.58 -10.81
C VAL A 87 9.67 15.46 -11.47
N GLN A 88 9.50 15.27 -12.78
CA GLN A 88 8.46 15.88 -13.59
C GLN A 88 7.38 14.84 -13.88
N ILE A 89 6.12 15.16 -13.62
CA ILE A 89 4.98 14.37 -14.06
C ILE A 89 4.73 14.74 -15.53
N LEU A 90 4.66 13.74 -16.40
CA LEU A 90 4.30 13.94 -17.80
C LEU A 90 2.78 13.93 -17.96
N ASP A 91 2.26 14.90 -18.69
CA ASP A 91 0.86 15.03 -19.04
C ASP A 91 0.74 15.28 -20.56
N PRO A 92 0.10 14.38 -21.31
CA PRO A 92 -0.49 13.12 -20.88
C PRO A 92 0.58 12.09 -20.44
N PRO A 93 0.20 11.11 -19.60
CA PRO A 93 1.07 9.97 -19.32
C PRO A 93 1.26 9.13 -20.59
N ARG A 94 2.23 8.23 -20.57
CA ARG A 94 2.46 7.31 -21.68
C ARG A 94 1.25 6.39 -21.89
N ASP A 95 0.98 6.04 -23.15
CA ASP A 95 -0.14 5.17 -23.54
C ASP A 95 -0.15 3.85 -22.74
N GLY A 96 -1.30 3.53 -22.18
CA GLY A 96 -1.52 2.35 -21.36
C GLY A 96 -1.02 2.46 -19.91
N PHE A 97 -0.64 3.67 -19.47
CA PHE A 97 -0.21 3.95 -18.08
C PHE A 97 -1.04 5.11 -17.50
N ASN A 98 -1.24 5.07 -16.17
CA ASN A 98 -1.96 6.13 -15.46
C ASN A 98 -1.03 7.29 -15.05
N LEU A 99 0.26 7.02 -14.94
CA LEU A 99 1.28 7.96 -14.48
C LEU A 99 2.57 7.73 -15.24
N THR A 100 3.23 8.81 -15.67
CA THR A 100 4.61 8.77 -16.16
C THR A 100 5.43 9.85 -15.48
N LEU A 101 6.50 9.42 -14.83
CA LEU A 101 7.46 10.25 -14.13
C LEU A 101 8.75 10.36 -14.95
N LYS A 102 9.19 11.59 -15.21
CA LYS A 102 10.48 11.89 -15.82
C LYS A 102 11.45 12.33 -14.73
N ILE A 103 12.48 11.55 -14.50
CA ILE A 103 13.50 11.76 -13.47
C ILE A 103 14.81 12.16 -14.17
N ASN A 104 15.34 13.32 -13.82
CA ASN A 104 16.65 13.73 -14.32
C ASN A 104 17.73 13.31 -13.33
N LEU A 105 18.48 12.27 -13.67
CA LEU A 105 19.52 11.70 -12.81
C LEU A 105 20.71 12.64 -12.58
N SER A 106 20.92 13.65 -13.44
CA SER A 106 21.95 14.69 -13.23
C SER A 106 21.56 15.71 -12.16
N LYS A 107 20.28 15.78 -11.80
CA LYS A 107 19.75 16.76 -10.83
C LYS A 107 19.46 16.15 -9.46
N ILE A 108 19.70 14.86 -9.27
CA ILE A 108 19.51 14.20 -7.98
C ILE A 108 20.56 14.68 -6.97
N PRO A 109 20.33 14.53 -5.65
CA PRO A 109 21.27 14.98 -4.63
C PRO A 109 22.70 14.43 -4.84
N ALA A 110 23.70 15.29 -4.72
CA ALA A 110 25.11 14.90 -4.85
C ALA A 110 25.61 14.09 -3.64
N ASN A 111 25.10 14.40 -2.44
CA ASN A 111 25.42 13.67 -1.23
C ASN A 111 24.88 12.23 -1.32
N GLN A 112 25.70 11.24 -0.96
CA GLN A 112 25.39 9.82 -1.13
C GLN A 112 24.16 9.38 -0.32
N ASP A 113 24.05 9.80 0.93
CA ASP A 113 22.92 9.41 1.80
C ASP A 113 21.61 10.04 1.34
N GLN A 114 21.65 11.33 0.98
CA GLN A 114 20.47 12.03 0.47
C GLN A 114 20.03 11.45 -0.88
N ARG A 115 20.99 11.10 -1.75
CA ARG A 115 20.72 10.44 -3.02
C ARG A 115 20.10 9.08 -2.82
N HIS A 116 20.64 8.26 -1.93
CA HIS A 116 20.06 6.95 -1.61
C HIS A 116 18.64 7.10 -1.07
N ALA A 117 18.42 8.00 -0.12
CA ALA A 117 17.09 8.28 0.43
C ALA A 117 16.10 8.74 -0.66
N PHE A 118 16.55 9.57 -1.60
CA PHE A 118 15.73 10.00 -2.73
C PHE A 118 15.37 8.81 -3.65
N LEU A 119 16.34 7.96 -4.01
CA LEU A 119 16.10 6.78 -4.85
C LEU A 119 15.16 5.77 -4.18
N VAL A 120 15.27 5.58 -2.86
CA VAL A 120 14.32 4.78 -2.08
C VAL A 120 12.91 5.37 -2.17
N LYS A 121 12.75 6.69 -2.05
CA LYS A 121 11.44 7.35 -2.22
C LYS A 121 10.89 7.14 -3.63
N VAL A 122 11.70 7.24 -4.68
CA VAL A 122 11.25 6.95 -6.06
C VAL A 122 10.85 5.49 -6.20
N ALA A 123 11.61 4.57 -5.63
CA ALA A 123 11.28 3.15 -5.63
C ALA A 123 10.01 2.82 -4.82
N SER A 124 9.55 3.74 -3.96
CA SER A 124 8.30 3.63 -3.19
C SER A 124 7.09 4.26 -3.91
N VAL A 125 7.16 4.46 -5.22
CA VAL A 125 6.11 5.16 -5.99
C VAL A 125 4.72 4.52 -5.80
N ARG A 126 4.63 3.20 -5.67
CA ARG A 126 3.39 2.49 -5.41
C ARG A 126 2.74 2.98 -4.10
N GLU A 127 3.51 3.03 -3.02
CA GLU A 127 3.04 3.51 -1.72
C GLU A 127 2.64 4.99 -1.79
N VAL A 128 3.44 5.81 -2.46
CA VAL A 128 3.16 7.25 -2.61
C VAL A 128 1.84 7.48 -3.33
N VAL A 129 1.56 6.73 -4.38
CA VAL A 129 0.37 6.91 -5.22
C VAL A 129 -0.86 6.24 -4.62
N LEU A 130 -0.80 4.95 -4.30
CA LEU A 130 -1.95 4.21 -3.76
C LEU A 130 -2.29 4.61 -2.33
N GLY A 131 -1.31 5.01 -1.55
CA GLY A 131 -1.50 5.51 -0.19
C GLY A 131 -1.94 6.99 -0.11
N ALA A 132 -2.03 7.71 -1.22
CA ALA A 132 -2.32 9.14 -1.20
C ALA A 132 -3.67 9.50 -0.56
N PRO A 133 -4.81 8.85 -0.87
CA PRO A 133 -6.09 9.18 -0.22
C PRO A 133 -6.05 8.94 1.29
N LEU A 134 -5.44 7.84 1.70
CA LEU A 134 -5.25 7.50 3.10
C LEU A 134 -4.37 8.54 3.81
N ARG A 135 -3.31 9.00 3.15
CA ARG A 135 -2.42 10.05 3.65
C ARG A 135 -3.16 11.38 3.86
N VAL A 136 -4.05 11.77 2.95
CA VAL A 136 -4.88 12.97 3.10
C VAL A 136 -5.74 12.86 4.35
N ILE A 137 -6.50 11.76 4.48
CA ILE A 137 -7.39 11.52 5.63
C ILE A 137 -6.59 11.50 6.95
N LEU A 138 -5.47 10.81 7.00
CA LEU A 138 -4.67 10.69 8.22
C LEU A 138 -3.92 11.98 8.59
N LYS A 139 -3.59 12.85 7.63
CA LYS A 139 -3.09 14.20 7.92
C LYS A 139 -4.16 15.07 8.59
N HIS A 140 -5.40 14.99 8.13
CA HIS A 140 -6.51 15.68 8.77
C HIS A 140 -6.76 15.15 10.18
N LEU A 141 -6.69 13.83 10.39
CA LEU A 141 -6.75 13.24 11.73
C LEU A 141 -5.64 13.77 12.65
N ALA A 142 -4.40 13.87 12.17
CA ALA A 142 -3.29 14.44 12.95
C ALA A 142 -3.57 15.88 13.39
N SER A 143 -4.26 16.66 12.55
CA SER A 143 -4.68 18.04 12.82
C SER A 143 -6.03 18.13 13.56
N ARG A 144 -6.64 16.99 13.92
CA ARG A 144 -7.98 16.91 14.54
C ARG A 144 -9.06 17.61 13.71
N THR A 145 -9.00 17.43 12.41
CA THR A 145 -9.97 17.90 11.42
C THR A 145 -10.46 16.73 10.56
N VAL A 146 -11.48 16.96 9.75
CA VAL A 146 -11.92 16.03 8.72
C VAL A 146 -11.63 16.67 7.36
N ALA A 147 -11.15 15.86 6.41
CA ALA A 147 -10.91 16.34 5.06
C ALA A 147 -12.23 16.81 4.43
N PRO A 148 -12.27 17.95 3.72
CA PRO A 148 -13.44 18.40 2.99
C PRO A 148 -13.96 17.28 2.08
N ASP A 149 -15.29 17.13 2.01
CA ASP A 149 -16.01 16.11 1.23
C ASP A 149 -15.68 14.62 1.60
N MET A 150 -14.95 14.40 2.70
CA MET A 150 -14.57 13.09 3.22
C MET A 150 -15.08 12.85 4.65
N ASP A 151 -16.19 13.46 5.03
CA ASP A 151 -16.88 13.26 6.31
C ASP A 151 -17.75 11.99 6.34
N ARG A 152 -17.76 11.27 5.21
CA ARG A 152 -18.54 10.05 4.98
C ARG A 152 -17.62 8.83 4.86
N LEU A 153 -18.26 7.67 4.76
CA LEU A 153 -17.57 6.42 4.47
C LEU A 153 -16.85 6.51 3.11
N VAL A 154 -15.54 6.31 3.12
CA VAL A 154 -14.67 6.34 1.94
C VAL A 154 -14.24 4.94 1.60
N ALA A 155 -14.55 4.47 0.39
CA ALA A 155 -14.05 3.21 -0.13
C ALA A 155 -12.73 3.41 -0.88
N LEU A 156 -11.71 2.64 -0.51
CA LEU A 156 -10.46 2.55 -1.28
C LEU A 156 -10.38 1.16 -1.91
N VAL A 157 -10.32 1.11 -3.23
CA VAL A 157 -10.23 -0.13 -3.99
C VAL A 157 -8.81 -0.30 -4.50
N HIS A 158 -8.17 -1.40 -4.10
CA HIS A 158 -6.86 -1.79 -4.62
C HIS A 158 -6.99 -2.63 -5.88
N ARG A 159 -7.96 -3.58 -5.87
CA ARG A 159 -8.27 -4.48 -6.98
C ARG A 159 -9.77 -4.69 -7.05
N PRO A 160 -10.31 -5.15 -8.19
CA PRO A 160 -11.68 -5.64 -8.23
C PRO A 160 -11.90 -6.65 -7.09
N LYS A 161 -12.88 -6.39 -6.23
CA LYS A 161 -13.22 -7.19 -5.02
C LYS A 161 -12.26 -7.08 -3.82
N GLU A 162 -11.25 -6.23 -3.87
CA GLU A 162 -10.36 -5.92 -2.74
C GLU A 162 -10.50 -4.43 -2.40
N SER A 163 -11.49 -4.09 -1.63
CA SER A 163 -11.68 -2.73 -1.10
C SER A 163 -11.55 -2.73 0.41
N PHE A 164 -11.08 -1.63 0.95
CA PHE A 164 -11.18 -1.35 2.37
C PHE A 164 -11.85 0.01 2.58
N PHE A 165 -12.46 0.17 3.71
CA PHE A 165 -13.32 1.30 4.00
C PHE A 165 -12.73 2.14 5.10
N LEU A 166 -12.85 3.46 4.95
CA LEU A 166 -12.41 4.44 5.93
C LEU A 166 -13.63 5.22 6.42
N LEU A 167 -13.78 5.34 7.72
CA LEU A 167 -14.76 6.20 8.36
C LEU A 167 -14.01 7.30 9.12
N PRO A 168 -13.77 8.47 8.49
CA PRO A 168 -13.09 9.58 9.12
C PRO A 168 -13.96 10.26 10.17
N GLN A 169 -13.36 10.57 11.32
CA GLN A 169 -13.93 11.39 12.38
C GLN A 169 -12.84 12.34 12.87
N VAL A 170 -13.21 13.36 13.63
CA VAL A 170 -12.28 14.40 14.13
C VAL A 170 -11.22 13.81 15.07
N ASP A 171 -11.57 12.80 15.85
CA ASP A 171 -10.73 12.19 16.88
C ASP A 171 -10.17 10.82 16.53
N LYS A 172 -10.71 10.18 15.50
CA LYS A 172 -10.29 8.85 15.03
C LYS A 172 -10.65 8.59 13.57
N VAL A 173 -9.99 7.62 12.97
CA VAL A 173 -10.40 7.02 11.70
C VAL A 173 -10.56 5.52 11.91
N THR A 174 -11.75 4.99 11.63
CA THR A 174 -11.96 3.54 11.59
C THR A 174 -11.66 3.03 10.19
N VAL A 175 -10.83 2.00 10.09
CA VAL A 175 -10.44 1.36 8.82
C VAL A 175 -10.93 -0.08 8.86
N VAL A 176 -11.75 -0.48 7.88
CA VAL A 176 -12.36 -1.81 7.83
C VAL A 176 -11.95 -2.53 6.56
N TYR A 177 -11.45 -3.75 6.71
CA TYR A 177 -11.06 -4.64 5.62
C TYR A 177 -12.03 -5.83 5.55
N PRO A 178 -12.90 -5.92 4.54
CA PRO A 178 -13.56 -7.18 4.19
C PRO A 178 -12.50 -8.13 3.61
N MET A 179 -12.29 -9.26 4.28
CA MET A 179 -11.28 -10.24 3.86
C MET A 179 -11.93 -11.32 3.01
N ARG A 180 -11.44 -11.45 1.77
CA ARG A 180 -11.97 -12.39 0.80
C ARG A 180 -10.85 -13.17 0.11
N PHE A 181 -11.01 -14.48 0.04
CA PHE A 181 -10.12 -15.40 -0.65
C PHE A 181 -10.91 -16.28 -1.61
N ASN A 182 -10.28 -16.73 -2.70
CA ASN A 182 -10.94 -17.54 -3.73
C ASN A 182 -10.88 -19.05 -3.41
N ASP A 183 -9.84 -19.48 -2.74
CA ASP A 183 -9.60 -20.88 -2.37
C ASP A 183 -10.16 -21.20 -0.98
N SER A 184 -10.78 -22.36 -0.82
CA SER A 184 -11.36 -22.80 0.46
C SER A 184 -10.31 -23.00 1.55
N ILE A 185 -9.11 -23.46 1.19
CA ILE A 185 -8.00 -23.62 2.13
C ILE A 185 -7.53 -22.25 2.60
N ASP A 186 -7.36 -21.31 1.68
CA ASP A 186 -6.99 -19.93 2.01
C ASP A 186 -8.00 -19.28 2.94
N ILE A 187 -9.30 -19.52 2.77
CA ILE A 187 -10.36 -18.99 3.65
C ILE A 187 -10.16 -19.47 5.09
N VAL A 188 -9.92 -20.77 5.28
CA VAL A 188 -9.71 -21.37 6.61
C VAL A 188 -8.43 -20.81 7.24
N LEU A 189 -7.31 -20.81 6.51
CA LEU A 189 -6.03 -20.32 6.98
C LEU A 189 -6.09 -18.81 7.30
N ALA A 190 -6.72 -18.02 6.44
CA ALA A 190 -6.90 -16.59 6.67
C ALA A 190 -7.75 -16.32 7.91
N THR A 191 -8.83 -17.07 8.10
CA THR A 191 -9.71 -16.92 9.27
C THR A 191 -8.93 -17.20 10.56
N SER A 192 -8.19 -18.31 10.60
CA SER A 192 -7.36 -18.69 11.75
C SER A 192 -6.27 -17.64 12.01
N PHE A 193 -5.52 -17.27 10.97
CA PHE A 193 -4.47 -16.25 11.07
C PHE A 193 -4.99 -14.92 11.61
N LEU A 194 -6.14 -14.45 11.12
CA LEU A 194 -6.71 -13.16 11.54
C LEU A 194 -7.18 -13.18 13.00
N GLN A 195 -7.75 -14.27 13.46
CA GLN A 195 -8.12 -14.45 14.87
C GLN A 195 -6.87 -14.43 15.77
N GLU A 196 -5.84 -15.19 15.42
CA GLU A 196 -4.57 -15.21 16.15
C GLU A 196 -3.86 -13.85 16.11
N PHE A 197 -3.88 -13.18 14.97
CA PHE A 197 -3.31 -11.84 14.81
C PHE A 197 -3.92 -10.83 15.78
N VAL A 198 -5.25 -10.82 15.90
CA VAL A 198 -5.97 -9.92 16.82
C VAL A 198 -5.68 -10.29 18.27
N GLU A 199 -5.71 -11.59 18.59
CA GLU A 199 -5.46 -12.07 19.95
C GLU A 199 -4.02 -11.81 20.40
N ALA A 200 -3.03 -12.08 19.54
CA ALA A 200 -1.63 -11.80 19.81
C ALA A 200 -1.37 -10.31 20.07
N ARG A 201 -2.08 -9.42 19.36
CA ARG A 201 -1.97 -7.98 19.61
C ARG A 201 -2.56 -7.58 20.95
N ARG A 202 -3.65 -8.23 21.37
CA ARG A 202 -4.30 -7.99 22.66
C ARG A 202 -3.43 -8.46 23.81
N THR A 203 -2.90 -9.67 23.72
CA THR A 203 -2.09 -10.29 24.77
C THR A 203 -0.71 -9.64 24.92
N ALA A 204 -0.11 -9.18 23.82
CA ALA A 204 1.19 -8.49 23.84
C ALA A 204 1.15 -7.08 24.46
N GLY A 205 -0.02 -6.59 24.88
CA GLY A 205 -0.16 -5.28 25.52
C GLY A 205 0.33 -4.11 24.66
N LEU A 206 0.12 -4.17 23.34
CA LEU A 206 0.63 -3.19 22.37
C LEU A 206 -0.17 -1.87 22.41
N ASN A 207 -0.14 -1.19 23.55
CA ASN A 207 -0.93 0.03 23.82
C ASN A 207 -0.65 1.20 22.85
N ASN A 208 0.53 1.20 22.22
CA ASN A 208 0.94 2.25 21.27
C ASN A 208 0.58 1.93 19.82
N THR A 209 -0.03 0.78 19.54
CA THR A 209 -0.48 0.41 18.19
C THR A 209 -1.98 0.64 18.06
N PRO A 210 -2.48 0.85 16.81
CA PRO A 210 -3.91 0.98 16.59
C PRO A 210 -4.68 -0.24 17.13
N PRO A 211 -5.75 -0.06 17.93
CA PRO A 211 -6.64 -1.15 18.29
C PRO A 211 -7.12 -1.90 17.05
N CYS A 212 -7.21 -3.23 17.17
CA CYS A 212 -7.62 -4.10 16.08
C CYS A 212 -8.68 -5.08 16.58
N SER A 213 -9.69 -5.32 15.78
CA SER A 213 -10.73 -6.32 16.03
C SER A 213 -11.03 -7.12 14.78
N TRP A 214 -11.54 -8.33 14.95
CA TRP A 214 -12.02 -9.19 13.88
C TRP A 214 -13.44 -9.65 14.18
N SER A 215 -14.26 -9.79 13.11
CA SER A 215 -15.66 -10.22 13.22
C SER A 215 -16.05 -11.00 11.97
N HIS A 216 -16.92 -12.01 12.10
CA HIS A 216 -17.54 -12.68 10.95
C HIS A 216 -18.57 -11.81 10.23
N THR A 217 -19.21 -10.91 10.95
CA THR A 217 -20.28 -10.05 10.42
C THR A 217 -19.75 -8.65 10.14
N PRO A 218 -20.32 -7.94 9.14
CA PRO A 218 -19.95 -6.56 8.87
C PRO A 218 -20.11 -5.70 10.13
N PRO A 219 -19.12 -4.89 10.48
CA PRO A 219 -19.25 -3.94 11.58
C PRO A 219 -20.30 -2.87 11.26
N VAL A 220 -20.85 -2.27 12.32
CA VAL A 220 -21.95 -1.29 12.20
C VAL A 220 -21.57 -0.07 11.37
N GLU A 221 -20.29 0.25 11.28
CA GLU A 221 -19.72 1.33 10.50
C GLU A 221 -19.96 1.17 8.99
N LEU A 222 -20.15 -0.06 8.53
CA LEU A 222 -20.44 -0.37 7.12
C LEU A 222 -21.93 -0.45 6.80
N LYS A 223 -22.80 -0.01 7.71
CA LYS A 223 -24.24 0.00 7.49
C LYS A 223 -24.59 0.90 6.30
N GLY A 224 -25.26 0.30 5.29
CA GLY A 224 -25.66 1.01 4.07
C GLY A 224 -24.69 0.82 2.88
N VAL A 225 -23.57 0.12 3.06
CA VAL A 225 -22.71 -0.29 1.94
C VAL A 225 -23.38 -1.45 1.19
N SER A 226 -23.20 -1.50 -0.14
CA SER A 226 -23.76 -2.58 -0.95
C SER A 226 -23.23 -3.95 -0.52
N THR A 227 -24.06 -4.97 -0.55
CA THR A 227 -23.70 -6.35 -0.15
C THR A 227 -22.56 -6.91 -0.99
N ASP A 228 -22.47 -6.52 -2.25
CA ASP A 228 -21.38 -6.98 -3.15
C ASP A 228 -20.01 -6.43 -2.73
N ALA A 229 -19.95 -5.18 -2.29
CA ALA A 229 -18.74 -4.58 -1.76
C ALA A 229 -18.33 -5.17 -0.39
N LEU A 230 -19.30 -5.74 0.34
CA LEU A 230 -19.10 -6.36 1.65
C LEU A 230 -18.90 -7.88 1.59
N SER A 231 -18.68 -8.47 0.41
CA SER A 231 -18.54 -9.92 0.26
C SER A 231 -17.24 -10.44 0.89
N ALA A 232 -17.19 -10.53 2.21
CA ALA A 232 -16.12 -11.17 2.97
C ALA A 232 -16.45 -12.64 3.23
N ASN A 233 -15.45 -13.53 3.13
CA ASN A 233 -15.58 -14.94 3.49
C ASN A 233 -14.60 -15.39 4.59
N ALA A 234 -13.60 -14.55 4.89
CA ALA A 234 -12.69 -14.73 6.02
C ALA A 234 -12.93 -13.68 7.14
N GLY A 235 -14.08 -12.97 7.09
CA GLY A 235 -14.47 -11.98 8.09
C GLY A 235 -13.99 -10.55 7.79
N PHE A 236 -14.17 -9.70 8.78
CA PHE A 236 -13.86 -8.26 8.73
C PHE A 236 -12.81 -7.93 9.77
N VAL A 237 -11.77 -7.24 9.37
CA VAL A 237 -10.75 -6.70 10.28
C VAL A 237 -10.94 -5.20 10.38
N SER A 238 -11.04 -4.68 11.60
CA SER A 238 -11.18 -3.24 11.84
C SER A 238 -10.00 -2.72 12.66
N PHE A 239 -9.45 -1.59 12.22
CA PHE A 239 -8.45 -0.82 12.97
C PHE A 239 -9.02 0.53 13.36
N VAL A 240 -8.74 0.99 14.57
CA VAL A 240 -9.07 2.35 15.02
C VAL A 240 -7.79 3.16 15.13
N ILE A 241 -7.66 4.14 14.26
CA ILE A 241 -6.49 5.01 14.18
C ILE A 241 -6.79 6.30 14.96
N PHE A 242 -5.96 6.64 15.94
CA PHE A 242 -6.03 7.88 16.70
C PHE A 242 -4.90 8.84 16.28
N PRO A 243 -4.98 10.15 16.58
CA PRO A 243 -3.94 11.12 16.24
C PRO A 243 -2.53 10.68 16.63
N ARG A 244 -2.36 10.09 17.82
CA ARG A 244 -1.06 9.59 18.31
C ARG A 244 -0.40 8.54 17.40
N HIS A 245 -1.17 7.87 16.52
CA HIS A 245 -0.67 6.85 15.59
C HIS A 245 -0.16 7.45 14.27
N VAL A 246 -0.42 8.74 14.04
CA VAL A 246 -0.11 9.44 12.77
C VAL A 246 0.72 10.69 12.97
N GLU A 247 1.21 10.95 14.17
CA GLU A 247 2.07 12.09 14.45
C GLU A 247 3.48 11.89 13.91
N GLY A 248 4.01 12.91 13.24
CA GLY A 248 5.37 12.93 12.72
C GLY A 248 5.70 11.73 11.79
N PRO A 249 6.81 11.02 12.03
CA PRO A 249 7.26 9.91 11.17
C PRO A 249 6.33 8.69 11.21
N LYS A 250 5.40 8.62 12.17
CA LYS A 250 4.45 7.51 12.27
C LYS A 250 3.44 7.51 11.13
N LEU A 251 3.14 8.69 10.54
CA LEU A 251 2.18 8.81 9.44
C LEU A 251 2.56 7.88 8.27
N ASP A 252 3.80 7.94 7.80
CA ASP A 252 4.27 7.16 6.66
C ASP A 252 4.18 5.65 6.95
N ARG A 253 4.56 5.24 8.15
CA ARG A 253 4.46 3.84 8.58
C ARG A 253 3.01 3.37 8.64
N THR A 254 2.11 4.22 9.16
CA THR A 254 0.68 3.88 9.29
C THR A 254 0.03 3.79 7.91
N VAL A 255 0.30 4.75 7.01
CA VAL A 255 -0.17 4.70 5.62
C VAL A 255 0.30 3.42 4.95
N TRP A 256 1.60 3.09 5.05
CA TRP A 256 2.14 1.88 4.47
C TRP A 256 1.50 0.60 5.03
N SER A 257 1.41 0.49 6.36
CA SER A 257 0.85 -0.70 7.01
C SER A 257 -0.61 -0.93 6.62
N LEU A 258 -1.41 0.14 6.52
CA LEU A 258 -2.80 0.04 6.10
C LEU A 258 -2.93 -0.26 4.60
N SER A 259 -2.15 0.39 3.74
CA SER A 259 -2.20 0.15 2.29
C SER A 259 -1.77 -1.27 1.89
N THR A 260 -0.96 -1.94 2.71
CA THR A 260 -0.44 -3.28 2.42
C THR A 260 -1.03 -4.38 3.27
N PHE A 261 -2.03 -4.07 4.12
CA PHE A 261 -2.56 -5.04 5.07
C PHE A 261 -3.12 -6.30 4.38
N HIS A 262 -3.91 -6.13 3.31
CA HIS A 262 -4.44 -7.27 2.56
C HIS A 262 -3.32 -8.13 1.97
N ALA A 263 -2.33 -7.51 1.32
CA ALA A 263 -1.17 -8.22 0.76
C ALA A 263 -0.35 -8.93 1.86
N TYR A 264 -0.24 -8.33 3.03
CA TYR A 264 0.42 -8.92 4.20
C TYR A 264 -0.30 -10.20 4.65
N VAL A 265 -1.63 -10.16 4.80
CA VAL A 265 -2.41 -11.35 5.18
C VAL A 265 -2.31 -12.43 4.12
N SER A 266 -2.49 -12.08 2.83
CA SER A 266 -2.40 -13.02 1.71
C SER A 266 -1.03 -13.71 1.65
N TYR A 267 0.05 -12.97 1.89
CA TYR A 267 1.39 -13.53 1.96
C TYR A 267 1.53 -14.58 3.08
N HIS A 268 1.04 -14.28 4.29
CA HIS A 268 1.10 -15.22 5.42
C HIS A 268 0.28 -16.47 5.16
N VAL A 269 -0.94 -16.30 4.63
CA VAL A 269 -1.82 -17.44 4.25
C VAL A 269 -1.13 -18.36 3.25
N LYS A 270 -0.48 -17.81 2.21
CA LYS A 270 0.24 -18.61 1.22
C LYS A 270 1.49 -19.27 1.78
N MET A 271 2.19 -18.63 2.69
CA MET A 271 3.34 -19.25 3.39
C MET A 271 2.89 -20.42 4.26
N GLU A 272 1.79 -20.30 4.99
CA GLU A 272 1.24 -21.39 5.80
C GLU A 272 0.77 -22.55 4.91
N GLU A 273 0.12 -22.26 3.77
CA GLU A 273 -0.29 -23.28 2.81
C GLU A 273 0.91 -24.10 2.28
N VAL A 274 2.01 -23.42 1.91
CA VAL A 274 3.24 -24.07 1.47
C VAL A 274 3.84 -24.95 2.57
N MET A 275 3.94 -24.42 3.79
CA MET A 275 4.49 -25.15 4.93
C MET A 275 3.64 -26.39 5.28
N LEU A 276 2.31 -26.31 5.16
CA LEU A 276 1.41 -27.45 5.34
C LEU A 276 1.63 -28.51 4.26
N LYS A 277 1.77 -28.12 2.98
CA LYS A 277 2.01 -29.03 1.86
C LYS A 277 3.36 -29.75 1.96
N GLU A 278 4.37 -29.07 2.49
CA GLU A 278 5.71 -29.62 2.66
C GLU A 278 5.89 -30.40 3.98
N GLY A 279 4.82 -30.54 4.78
CA GLY A 279 4.87 -31.24 6.08
C GLY A 279 5.75 -30.55 7.13
N MET A 280 6.13 -29.29 6.89
CA MET A 280 6.99 -28.52 7.81
C MET A 280 6.26 -27.95 9.01
N ILE A 281 4.93 -27.92 9.01
CA ILE A 281 4.12 -27.58 10.17
C ILE A 281 3.49 -28.86 10.69
N LEU A 282 4.14 -29.49 11.64
CA LEU A 282 3.46 -30.24 12.69
C LEU A 282 2.62 -29.22 13.47
N TRP A 283 1.32 -29.38 13.39
CA TRP A 283 0.30 -28.64 14.14
C TRP A 283 0.79 -28.18 15.52
N LYS A 284 1.27 -26.95 15.64
CA LYS A 284 1.53 -26.31 16.95
C LYS A 284 0.25 -25.75 17.59
N GLY A 285 -0.89 -26.21 17.15
CA GLY A 285 -2.18 -25.63 17.48
C GLY A 285 -3.03 -26.37 18.51
N ILE A 286 -2.59 -27.52 19.06
CA ILE A 286 -3.32 -28.15 20.16
C ILE A 286 -2.33 -28.69 21.20
N GLY A 287 -1.89 -27.85 22.11
CA GLY A 287 -1.04 -28.36 23.20
C GLY A 287 -0.45 -27.29 24.10
N SER A 288 -1.26 -26.46 24.70
CA SER A 288 -1.00 -25.91 26.04
C SER A 288 -2.27 -25.23 26.58
N PHE A 289 -3.31 -26.00 26.78
CA PHE A 289 -4.26 -25.74 27.86
C PHE A 289 -3.92 -26.75 28.95
N SER A 290 -3.06 -26.37 29.86
CA SER A 290 -2.95 -26.95 31.22
C SER A 290 -2.31 -25.90 32.08
#